data_ea4e869de34b1994d5832730fe6aa067
#
_entry.id   ea4e869de34b1994d5832730fe6aa067
#
_cell.length_a   1.000
_cell.length_b   1.000
_cell.length_c   1.000
_cell.angle_alpha   90.00
_cell.angle_beta   90.00
_cell.angle_gamma   90.00
#
_symmetry.space_group_name_H-M   'P 1'
#
loop_
_entity.id
_entity.type
_entity.pdbx_description
1 polymer ?
#
loop_
_entity_poly.entity_id
_entity_poly.type
_entity_poly.pdbx_seq_one_letter_code
_entity_poly.pdbx_strand_id
1 'polypeptide(L)'
;AMGIIPCEIPLLEFDPEQTAVIGPDYEQLDLHLPRKCVFAFLGGYIDRYAHAAGARQVAAFNSATKLYPIYVTTYHGQEVALCQAPVGAAAAAQLLDWLISYGVREIISAGSCGVLTPFDEGTFLVPCKALRDEGTSYHYAPPSRYIEISEPARRAIEQTILAHHMRYQEVVTWTASSVRRRRRSPTAKARAAPWWRWSA
;
A
#
# COMPACT_ATOMS: atom_id res chain seq x y z
N ALA A 1 12.18 -29.30 4.45
CA ALA A 1 11.82 -28.08 3.71
C ALA A 1 10.54 -28.38 2.97
N MET A 2 9.45 -27.66 3.24
CA MET A 2 8.29 -27.67 2.36
C MET A 2 8.70 -26.83 1.14
N GLY A 3 8.77 -27.47 -0.02
CA GLY A 3 9.07 -26.79 -1.26
C GLY A 3 7.85 -26.06 -1.83
N ILE A 4 8.05 -25.39 -2.95
CA ILE A 4 7.00 -24.73 -3.73
C ILE A 4 5.82 -25.68 -3.91
N ILE A 5 4.62 -25.19 -3.66
CA ILE A 5 3.37 -25.92 -3.93
C ILE A 5 3.05 -25.74 -5.42
N PRO A 6 3.23 -26.76 -6.27
CA PRO A 6 3.05 -26.61 -7.71
C PRO A 6 1.58 -26.35 -8.07
N CYS A 7 1.36 -25.58 -9.14
CA CYS A 7 0.05 -25.33 -9.72
C CYS A 7 0.15 -25.35 -11.25
N GLU A 8 -0.91 -25.78 -11.95
CA GLU A 8 -0.99 -25.71 -13.41
C GLU A 8 -0.78 -24.27 -13.94
N ILE A 9 -1.22 -23.30 -13.16
CA ILE A 9 -0.98 -21.86 -13.43
C ILE A 9 0.17 -21.40 -12.52
N PRO A 10 1.37 -21.13 -13.04
CA PRO A 10 2.53 -20.78 -12.21
C PRO A 10 2.32 -19.57 -11.30
N LEU A 11 1.44 -18.65 -11.69
CA LEU A 11 1.05 -17.50 -10.87
C LEU A 11 0.44 -17.89 -9.52
N LEU A 12 -0.14 -19.08 -9.42
CA LEU A 12 -0.81 -19.57 -8.22
C LEU A 12 0.10 -20.48 -7.37
N GLU A 13 1.33 -20.67 -7.80
CA GLU A 13 2.33 -21.36 -6.99
C GLU A 13 2.67 -20.51 -5.77
N PHE A 14 2.78 -21.17 -4.64
CA PHE A 14 3.11 -20.51 -3.38
C PHE A 14 4.25 -21.22 -2.69
N ASP A 15 5.26 -20.46 -2.30
CA ASP A 15 6.36 -20.93 -1.50
C ASP A 15 6.17 -20.45 -0.05
N PRO A 16 5.94 -21.35 0.92
CA PRO A 16 5.84 -20.98 2.33
C PRO A 16 7.20 -20.65 2.96
N GLU A 17 8.31 -20.93 2.28
CA GLU A 17 9.64 -20.60 2.78
C GLU A 17 9.83 -19.06 2.73
N GLN A 18 10.23 -18.49 3.87
CA GLN A 18 10.39 -17.04 4.00
C GLN A 18 11.80 -16.56 3.67
N THR A 19 12.73 -17.48 3.51
CA THR A 19 14.13 -17.15 3.21
C THR A 19 14.30 -16.94 1.71
N ALA A 20 14.47 -15.70 1.29
CA ALA A 20 14.72 -15.38 -0.11
C ALA A 20 16.20 -15.67 -0.48
N VAL A 21 16.43 -16.05 -1.74
CA VAL A 21 17.79 -16.21 -2.30
C VAL A 21 18.52 -14.86 -2.35
N ILE A 22 17.78 -13.79 -2.63
CA ILE A 22 18.27 -12.41 -2.55
C ILE A 22 17.36 -11.70 -1.57
N GLY A 23 17.88 -11.35 -0.39
CA GLY A 23 17.13 -10.63 0.64
C GLY A 23 16.85 -9.18 0.22
N PRO A 24 15.79 -8.56 0.73
CA PRO A 24 15.49 -7.16 0.45
C PRO A 24 16.53 -6.19 1.03
N ASP A 25 17.38 -6.65 1.92
CA ASP A 25 18.52 -5.95 2.52
C ASP A 25 19.86 -6.20 1.81
N TYR A 26 19.82 -6.58 0.54
CA TYR A 26 21.02 -6.93 -0.25
C TYR A 26 22.10 -5.82 -0.27
N GLU A 27 21.72 -4.56 -0.07
CA GLU A 27 22.64 -3.42 0.03
C GLU A 27 23.38 -3.38 1.38
N GLN A 28 22.92 -4.12 2.39
CA GLN A 28 23.49 -4.20 3.75
C GLN A 28 23.82 -2.83 4.38
N LEU A 29 22.89 -1.90 4.25
CA LEU A 29 23.04 -0.55 4.79
C LEU A 29 23.00 -0.56 6.32
N ASP A 30 23.84 0.26 6.96
CA ASP A 30 23.70 0.57 8.38
C ASP A 30 22.54 1.54 8.61
N LEU A 31 21.32 1.02 8.43
CA LEU A 31 20.08 1.77 8.47
C LEU A 31 19.11 1.15 9.47
N HIS A 32 18.64 1.97 10.39
CA HIS A 32 17.66 1.58 11.39
C HIS A 32 16.47 2.50 11.29
N LEU A 33 15.41 2.03 10.64
CA LEU A 33 14.19 2.81 10.46
C LEU A 33 13.27 2.67 11.69
N PRO A 34 12.47 3.72 11.97
CA PRO A 34 11.41 3.65 12.96
C PRO A 34 10.45 2.51 12.67
N ARG A 35 9.91 1.92 13.74
CA ARG A 35 8.93 0.85 13.65
C ARG A 35 7.67 1.23 12.85
N LYS A 36 7.28 2.51 12.89
CA LYS A 36 6.08 3.06 12.24
C LYS A 36 6.42 3.76 10.93
N CYS A 37 5.63 3.53 9.90
CA CYS A 37 5.81 4.13 8.59
C CYS A 37 4.48 4.59 7.98
N VAL A 38 4.48 5.78 7.40
CA VAL A 38 3.44 6.24 6.47
C VAL A 38 3.93 5.98 5.04
N PHE A 39 3.24 5.07 4.37
CA PHE A 39 3.52 4.63 3.01
C PHE A 39 2.43 5.17 2.08
N ALA A 40 2.65 6.34 1.47
CA ALA A 40 1.57 7.12 0.88
C ALA A 40 1.61 7.21 -0.64
N PHE A 41 0.49 6.90 -1.28
CA PHE A 41 0.25 7.05 -2.72
C PHE A 41 -0.26 8.46 -3.03
N LEU A 42 0.48 9.48 -2.58
CA LEU A 42 0.09 10.90 -2.67
C LEU A 42 1.06 11.74 -3.52
N GLY A 43 1.89 11.08 -4.33
CA GLY A 43 2.87 11.75 -5.18
C GLY A 43 3.79 12.69 -4.37
N GLY A 44 4.15 13.81 -4.93
CA GLY A 44 5.06 14.78 -4.29
C GLY A 44 4.52 15.46 -3.02
N TYR A 45 3.31 15.12 -2.55
CA TYR A 45 2.81 15.67 -1.27
C TYR A 45 3.64 15.19 -0.09
N ILE A 46 4.15 13.96 -0.13
CA ILE A 46 4.99 13.41 0.95
C ILE A 46 6.29 14.21 1.08
N ASP A 47 6.95 14.51 -0.03
CA ASP A 47 8.18 15.30 -0.02
C ASP A 47 7.92 16.72 0.51
N ARG A 48 6.84 17.36 0.06
CA ARG A 48 6.44 18.69 0.56
C ARG A 48 6.13 18.68 2.05
N TYR A 49 5.39 17.68 2.51
CA TYR A 49 5.09 17.52 3.93
C TYR A 49 6.35 17.29 4.76
N ALA A 50 7.24 16.42 4.31
CA ALA A 50 8.49 16.11 4.98
C ALA A 50 9.34 17.38 5.15
N HIS A 51 9.48 18.18 4.09
CA HIS A 51 10.20 19.44 4.16
C HIS A 51 9.53 20.46 5.11
N ALA A 52 8.21 20.60 5.05
CA ALA A 52 7.47 21.52 5.92
C ALA A 52 7.52 21.10 7.39
N ALA A 53 7.54 19.80 7.66
CA ALA A 53 7.65 19.24 9.01
C ALA A 53 9.10 19.17 9.54
N GLY A 54 10.09 19.62 8.76
CA GLY A 54 11.50 19.51 9.14
C GLY A 54 11.99 18.06 9.27
N ALA A 55 11.39 17.15 8.52
CA ALA A 55 11.77 15.74 8.53
C ALA A 55 13.17 15.54 7.95
N ARG A 56 13.93 14.67 8.57
CA ARG A 56 15.29 14.32 8.13
C ARG A 56 15.23 13.21 7.09
N GLN A 57 15.80 13.43 5.91
CA GLN A 57 16.02 12.35 4.96
C GLN A 57 17.13 11.44 5.49
N VAL A 58 16.83 10.16 5.69
CA VAL A 58 17.75 9.19 6.30
C VAL A 58 18.30 8.20 5.28
N ALA A 59 17.55 7.98 4.19
CA ALA A 59 17.93 7.07 3.12
C ALA A 59 17.19 7.42 1.83
N ALA A 60 17.43 6.67 0.79
CA ALA A 60 16.63 6.65 -0.42
C ALA A 60 16.64 5.24 -1.02
N PHE A 61 15.47 4.74 -1.36
CA PHE A 61 15.34 3.50 -2.14
C PHE A 61 15.51 3.81 -3.62
N ASN A 62 16.49 3.19 -4.24
CA ASN A 62 16.82 3.39 -5.65
C ASN A 62 16.15 2.34 -6.52
N SER A 63 15.02 2.66 -7.13
CA SER A 63 14.44 1.80 -8.15
C SER A 63 14.97 2.17 -9.54
N ALA A 64 14.80 1.28 -10.51
CA ALA A 64 15.23 1.53 -11.90
C ALA A 64 14.56 2.77 -12.53
N THR A 65 13.42 3.21 -12.00
CA THR A 65 12.63 4.31 -12.59
C THR A 65 12.65 5.59 -11.77
N LYS A 66 12.88 5.50 -10.47
CA LYS A 66 12.82 6.66 -9.57
C LYS A 66 13.58 6.38 -8.27
N LEU A 67 14.17 7.44 -7.73
CA LEU A 67 14.66 7.47 -6.36
C LEU A 67 13.51 7.83 -5.42
N TYR A 68 13.30 7.03 -4.37
CA TYR A 68 12.28 7.24 -3.35
C TYR A 68 12.94 7.66 -2.04
N PRO A 69 12.92 8.96 -1.67
CA PRO A 69 13.47 9.42 -0.41
C PRO A 69 12.71 8.82 0.78
N ILE A 70 13.44 8.46 1.81
CA ILE A 70 12.90 7.99 3.08
C ILE A 70 13.21 9.04 4.13
N TYR A 71 12.15 9.59 4.71
CA TYR A 71 12.24 10.61 5.73
C TYR A 71 11.90 10.05 7.10
N VAL A 72 12.44 10.64 8.15
CA VAL A 72 12.04 10.40 9.53
C VAL A 72 11.65 11.72 10.17
N THR A 73 10.51 11.71 10.82
CA THR A 73 10.00 12.85 11.61
C THR A 73 9.50 12.37 12.96
N THR A 74 9.28 13.30 13.88
CA THR A 74 8.66 13.00 15.17
C THR A 74 7.20 13.44 15.14
N TYR A 75 6.30 12.52 15.50
CA TYR A 75 4.89 12.77 15.65
C TYR A 75 4.41 12.29 17.02
N HIS A 76 3.84 13.18 17.84
CA HIS A 76 3.46 12.89 19.23
C HIS A 76 4.58 12.18 20.05
N GLY A 77 5.81 12.65 19.90
CA GLY A 77 6.97 12.09 20.65
C GLY A 77 7.48 10.74 20.14
N GLN A 78 6.98 10.24 19.02
CA GLN A 78 7.42 9.00 18.39
C GLN A 78 8.02 9.27 17.02
N GLU A 79 9.12 8.59 16.71
CA GLU A 79 9.67 8.64 15.35
C GLU A 79 8.78 7.86 14.37
N VAL A 80 8.57 8.43 13.21
CA VAL A 80 7.77 7.85 12.12
C VAL A 80 8.53 8.04 10.81
N ALA A 81 8.68 6.95 10.07
CA ALA A 81 9.19 7.01 8.72
C ALA A 81 8.09 7.48 7.75
N LEU A 82 8.47 8.24 6.75
CA LEU A 82 7.58 8.74 5.70
C LEU A 82 8.20 8.43 4.35
N CYS A 83 7.44 7.87 3.43
CA CYS A 83 7.88 7.73 2.04
C CYS A 83 6.72 7.75 1.05
N GLN A 84 7.03 8.16 -0.17
CA GLN A 84 6.12 8.02 -1.29
C GLN A 84 6.05 6.56 -1.73
N ALA A 85 4.85 6.01 -1.80
CA ALA A 85 4.62 4.68 -2.35
C ALA A 85 4.67 4.71 -3.90
N PRO A 86 5.35 3.75 -4.53
CA PRO A 86 5.27 3.56 -5.96
C PRO A 86 3.92 2.96 -6.36
N VAL A 87 3.43 3.35 -7.54
CA VAL A 87 2.20 2.78 -8.09
C VAL A 87 2.49 1.44 -8.77
N GLY A 88 1.71 0.42 -8.42
CA GLY A 88 1.84 -0.95 -8.92
C GLY A 88 2.23 -1.94 -7.83
N ALA A 89 1.58 -3.10 -7.81
CA ALA A 89 1.73 -4.07 -6.73
C ALA A 89 3.18 -4.53 -6.56
N ALA A 90 3.87 -4.88 -7.64
CA ALA A 90 5.25 -5.35 -7.58
C ALA A 90 6.22 -4.27 -7.05
N ALA A 91 6.11 -3.03 -7.55
CA ALA A 91 6.96 -1.95 -7.11
C ALA A 91 6.69 -1.55 -5.65
N ALA A 92 5.40 -1.55 -5.25
CA ALA A 92 5.01 -1.28 -3.87
C ALA A 92 5.52 -2.35 -2.92
N ALA A 93 5.38 -3.63 -3.27
CA ALA A 93 5.88 -4.75 -2.46
C ALA A 93 7.40 -4.69 -2.31
N GLN A 94 8.14 -4.43 -3.38
CA GLN A 94 9.60 -4.33 -3.34
C GLN A 94 10.07 -3.24 -2.35
N LEU A 95 9.46 -2.06 -2.38
CA LEU A 95 9.81 -1.00 -1.42
C LEU A 95 9.36 -1.34 0.00
N LEU A 96 8.21 -2.00 0.17
CA LEU A 96 7.74 -2.45 1.49
C LEU A 96 8.69 -3.49 2.10
N ASP A 97 9.12 -4.48 1.34
CA ASP A 97 10.08 -5.49 1.79
C ASP A 97 11.40 -4.83 2.23
N TRP A 98 11.88 -3.86 1.45
CA TRP A 98 13.06 -3.09 1.79
C TRP A 98 12.87 -2.30 3.10
N LEU A 99 11.75 -1.59 3.28
CA LEU A 99 11.44 -0.87 4.52
C LEU A 99 11.35 -1.81 5.74
N ILE A 100 10.74 -2.97 5.55
CA ILE A 100 10.59 -3.99 6.59
C ILE A 100 11.95 -4.58 6.98
N SER A 101 12.84 -4.81 6.03
CA SER A 101 14.17 -5.33 6.30
C SER A 101 15.01 -4.38 7.17
N TYR A 102 14.79 -3.08 7.03
CA TYR A 102 15.47 -2.04 7.81
C TYR A 102 14.70 -1.55 9.06
N GLY A 103 13.70 -2.28 9.53
CA GLY A 103 13.12 -2.06 10.86
C GLY A 103 11.64 -1.69 10.92
N VAL A 104 11.00 -1.31 9.81
CA VAL A 104 9.58 -0.98 9.80
C VAL A 104 8.73 -2.21 10.12
N ARG A 105 7.65 -2.04 10.91
CA ARG A 105 6.74 -3.13 11.31
C ARG A 105 5.27 -2.72 11.29
N GLU A 106 4.98 -1.46 11.45
CA GLU A 106 3.63 -0.91 11.50
C GLU A 106 3.49 0.09 10.37
N ILE A 107 2.66 -0.24 9.37
CA ILE A 107 2.56 0.54 8.14
C ILE A 107 1.13 0.99 7.96
N ILE A 108 0.94 2.30 7.79
CA ILE A 108 -0.32 2.87 7.31
C ILE A 108 -0.13 3.33 5.87
N SER A 109 -1.08 2.94 5.02
CA SER A 109 -1.10 3.35 3.62
C SER A 109 -2.25 4.30 3.37
N ALA A 110 -2.00 5.38 2.66
CA ALA A 110 -3.01 6.36 2.28
C ALA A 110 -2.84 6.75 0.81
N GLY A 111 -3.95 7.05 0.14
CA GLY A 111 -3.94 7.47 -1.25
C GLY A 111 -5.33 7.88 -1.72
N SER A 112 -5.43 8.34 -2.95
CA SER A 112 -6.71 8.56 -3.62
C SER A 112 -7.12 7.32 -4.41
N CYS A 113 -8.43 7.12 -4.61
CA CYS A 113 -8.96 6.03 -5.42
C CYS A 113 -10.10 6.49 -6.31
N GLY A 114 -10.30 5.79 -7.43
CA GLY A 114 -11.51 5.91 -8.22
C GLY A 114 -12.65 5.13 -7.58
N VAL A 115 -13.82 5.72 -7.50
CA VAL A 115 -15.01 5.08 -6.95
C VAL A 115 -15.95 4.60 -8.06
N LEU A 116 -16.57 3.44 -7.86
CA LEU A 116 -17.53 2.85 -8.80
C LEU A 116 -18.97 3.04 -8.37
N THR A 117 -19.17 3.46 -7.14
CA THR A 117 -20.45 3.82 -6.55
C THR A 117 -20.39 5.27 -6.07
N PRO A 118 -21.49 6.02 -6.07
CA PRO A 118 -21.46 7.39 -5.61
C PRO A 118 -21.17 7.46 -4.11
N PHE A 119 -20.20 8.27 -3.76
CA PHE A 119 -19.87 8.69 -2.40
C PHE A 119 -19.79 10.21 -2.36
N ASP A 120 -20.08 10.79 -1.22
CA ASP A 120 -19.86 12.23 -1.00
C ASP A 120 -18.36 12.53 -1.04
N GLU A 121 -17.99 13.63 -1.66
CA GLU A 121 -16.63 14.11 -1.68
C GLU A 121 -16.09 14.30 -0.25
N GLY A 122 -14.82 13.97 -0.02
CA GLY A 122 -14.21 14.00 1.31
C GLY A 122 -14.56 12.84 2.22
N THR A 123 -15.25 11.79 1.72
CA THR A 123 -15.47 10.56 2.48
C THR A 123 -14.20 9.71 2.44
N PHE A 124 -13.73 9.26 3.60
CA PHE A 124 -12.67 8.27 3.69
C PHE A 124 -13.20 6.89 3.35
N LEU A 125 -12.48 6.17 2.49
CA LEU A 125 -12.79 4.79 2.16
C LEU A 125 -11.81 3.88 2.89
N VAL A 126 -12.31 3.06 3.80
CA VAL A 126 -11.50 2.12 4.58
C VAL A 126 -11.70 0.72 4.01
N PRO A 127 -10.68 0.12 3.38
CA PRO A 127 -10.80 -1.23 2.85
C PRO A 127 -10.93 -2.25 3.97
N CYS A 128 -11.91 -3.17 3.87
CA CYS A 128 -11.94 -4.36 4.70
C CYS A 128 -11.22 -5.54 4.02
N LYS A 129 -11.29 -5.59 2.70
CA LYS A 129 -10.58 -6.58 1.89
C LYS A 129 -10.30 -6.07 0.49
N ALA A 130 -9.31 -6.67 -0.15
CA ALA A 130 -8.94 -6.39 -1.53
C ALA A 130 -9.08 -7.64 -2.42
N LEU A 131 -9.65 -7.46 -3.61
CA LEU A 131 -9.65 -8.49 -4.65
C LEU A 131 -8.23 -8.65 -5.19
N ARG A 132 -7.74 -9.87 -5.23
CA ARG A 132 -6.42 -10.22 -5.77
C ARG A 132 -6.51 -10.38 -7.29
N ASP A 133 -6.53 -9.26 -8.00
CA ASP A 133 -6.60 -9.22 -9.48
C ASP A 133 -5.24 -8.76 -10.07
N GLU A 134 -4.16 -9.18 -9.43
CA GLU A 134 -2.78 -8.92 -9.81
C GLU A 134 -1.90 -10.15 -9.47
N GLY A 135 -0.64 -10.15 -9.83
CA GLY A 135 0.23 -11.32 -9.65
C GLY A 135 1.03 -11.34 -8.35
N THR A 136 1.39 -10.17 -7.84
CA THR A 136 2.38 -10.03 -6.76
C THR A 136 1.92 -10.65 -5.44
N SER A 137 0.65 -10.45 -5.07
CA SER A 137 0.14 -10.93 -3.78
C SER A 137 0.17 -12.45 -3.62
N TYR A 138 0.22 -13.21 -4.71
CA TYR A 138 0.30 -14.68 -4.68
C TYR A 138 1.67 -15.18 -4.21
N HIS A 139 2.71 -14.35 -4.24
CA HIS A 139 4.01 -14.67 -3.66
C HIS A 139 4.06 -14.48 -2.14
N TYR A 140 3.10 -13.74 -1.55
CA TYR A 140 3.07 -13.40 -0.12
C TYR A 140 2.03 -14.20 0.67
N ALA A 141 1.03 -14.77 0.01
CA ALA A 141 -0.04 -15.52 0.66
C ALA A 141 -0.61 -16.59 -0.27
N PRO A 142 -1.05 -17.75 0.26
CA PRO A 142 -1.66 -18.82 -0.52
C PRO A 142 -2.78 -18.32 -1.43
N PRO A 143 -3.06 -19.00 -2.54
CA PRO A 143 -4.11 -18.61 -3.47
C PRO A 143 -5.47 -18.43 -2.80
N SER A 144 -6.04 -17.28 -2.98
CA SER A 144 -7.39 -16.93 -2.53
C SER A 144 -7.95 -15.80 -3.40
N ARG A 145 -9.26 -15.62 -3.38
CA ARG A 145 -9.89 -14.53 -4.15
C ARG A 145 -9.66 -13.15 -3.55
N TYR A 146 -9.61 -13.07 -2.23
CA TYR A 146 -9.45 -11.83 -1.49
C TYR A 146 -8.32 -11.97 -0.47
N ILE A 147 -7.73 -10.84 -0.13
CA ILE A 147 -6.92 -10.69 1.07
C ILE A 147 -7.64 -9.70 1.99
N GLU A 148 -7.67 -10.00 3.28
CA GLU A 148 -8.33 -9.17 4.28
C GLU A 148 -7.30 -8.30 4.97
N ILE A 149 -7.72 -7.07 5.34
CA ILE A 149 -6.88 -6.22 6.18
C ILE A 149 -6.96 -6.70 7.63
N SER A 150 -5.87 -6.55 8.36
CA SER A 150 -5.85 -6.84 9.80
C SER A 150 -6.95 -6.07 10.54
N GLU A 151 -7.83 -6.77 11.23
CA GLU A 151 -8.94 -6.17 11.96
C GLU A 151 -8.49 -5.13 13.00
N PRO A 152 -7.43 -5.36 13.80
CA PRO A 152 -6.90 -4.34 14.70
C PRO A 152 -6.46 -3.06 13.98
N ALA A 153 -5.80 -3.19 12.82
CA ALA A 153 -5.37 -2.03 12.02
C ALA A 153 -6.58 -1.27 11.46
N ARG A 154 -7.58 -1.97 10.92
CA ARG A 154 -8.81 -1.37 10.43
C ARG A 154 -9.53 -0.59 11.52
N ARG A 155 -9.74 -1.20 12.69
CA ARG A 155 -10.39 -0.54 13.84
C ARG A 155 -9.64 0.71 14.30
N ALA A 156 -8.31 0.67 14.33
CA ALA A 156 -7.52 1.83 14.70
C ALA A 156 -7.70 3.00 13.70
N ILE A 157 -7.76 2.70 12.40
CA ILE A 157 -8.02 3.69 11.35
C ILE A 157 -9.42 4.30 11.53
N GLU A 158 -10.46 3.47 11.67
CA GLU A 158 -11.85 3.91 11.83
C GLU A 158 -12.02 4.78 13.07
N GLN A 159 -11.50 4.36 14.22
CA GLN A 159 -11.55 5.14 15.46
C GLN A 159 -10.85 6.50 15.30
N THR A 160 -9.72 6.54 14.61
CA THR A 160 -9.01 7.80 14.35
C THR A 160 -9.82 8.74 13.47
N ILE A 161 -10.42 8.23 12.40
CA ILE A 161 -11.29 9.03 11.51
C ILE A 161 -12.46 9.61 12.28
N LEU A 162 -13.13 8.79 13.10
CA LEU A 162 -14.26 9.23 13.93
C LEU A 162 -13.85 10.25 15.00
N ALA A 163 -12.71 10.07 15.64
CA ALA A 163 -12.17 11.01 16.62
C ALA A 163 -11.91 12.41 16.03
N HIS A 164 -11.64 12.48 14.74
CA HIS A 164 -11.48 13.73 14.00
C HIS A 164 -12.78 14.23 13.34
N HIS A 165 -13.94 13.67 13.71
CA HIS A 165 -15.26 14.02 13.17
C HIS A 165 -15.38 13.89 11.65
N MET A 166 -14.60 12.99 11.06
CA MET A 166 -14.63 12.73 9.62
C MET A 166 -15.51 11.51 9.32
N ARG A 167 -16.01 11.45 8.09
CA ARG A 167 -16.86 10.33 7.63
C ARG A 167 -16.02 9.26 6.95
N TYR A 168 -16.39 8.01 7.15
CA TYR A 168 -15.80 6.90 6.41
C TYR A 168 -16.85 5.90 5.94
N GLN A 169 -16.48 5.10 4.97
CA GLN A 169 -17.23 3.95 4.48
C GLN A 169 -16.28 2.76 4.36
N GLU A 170 -16.75 1.62 4.82
CA GLU A 170 -16.07 0.35 4.61
C GLU A 170 -16.30 -0.12 3.17
N VAL A 171 -15.22 -0.54 2.49
CA VAL A 171 -15.27 -0.88 1.09
C VAL A 171 -14.45 -2.14 0.78
N VAL A 172 -14.81 -2.79 -0.33
CA VAL A 172 -13.97 -3.80 -0.97
C VAL A 172 -13.25 -3.13 -2.13
N THR A 173 -11.93 -3.23 -2.14
CA THR A 173 -11.09 -2.64 -3.18
C THR A 173 -10.52 -3.70 -4.11
N TRP A 174 -10.00 -3.26 -5.26
CA TRP A 174 -9.12 -4.06 -6.11
C TRP A 174 -8.13 -3.16 -6.82
N THR A 175 -7.00 -3.73 -7.21
CA THR A 175 -6.03 -3.06 -8.06
C THR A 175 -6.33 -3.37 -9.51
N ALA A 176 -6.76 -2.36 -10.27
CA ALA A 176 -6.86 -2.48 -11.72
C ALA A 176 -6.31 -1.22 -12.36
N SER A 177 -5.41 -1.36 -13.30
CA SER A 177 -4.86 -0.25 -14.07
C SER A 177 -5.89 0.38 -15.02
N SER A 178 -7.00 -0.28 -15.27
CA SER A 178 -8.12 0.27 -16.04
C SER A 178 -9.43 -0.48 -15.76
N VAL A 179 -10.53 0.26 -15.65
CA VAL A 179 -11.90 -0.28 -15.47
C VAL A 179 -12.43 -0.86 -16.80
N ARG A 180 -11.68 -1.70 -17.47
CA ARG A 180 -12.12 -2.30 -18.74
C ARG A 180 -13.04 -3.52 -18.61
N ARG A 181 -13.25 -4.06 -17.39
CA ARG A 181 -13.96 -5.33 -17.21
C ARG A 181 -15.33 -5.15 -16.56
N ARG A 182 -16.33 -4.72 -17.34
CA ARG A 182 -17.75 -4.76 -16.96
C ARG A 182 -18.26 -6.15 -16.56
N ARG A 183 -17.50 -7.23 -16.82
CA ARG A 183 -17.95 -8.62 -16.64
C ARG A 183 -17.75 -9.20 -15.24
N ARG A 184 -17.04 -8.52 -14.32
CA ARG A 184 -16.70 -9.11 -13.02
C ARG A 184 -17.51 -8.62 -11.82
N SER A 185 -18.38 -7.62 -11.99
CA SER A 185 -19.30 -7.19 -10.95
C SER A 185 -20.73 -7.32 -11.41
N PRO A 186 -21.52 -8.26 -10.85
CA PRO A 186 -22.95 -8.37 -11.14
C PRO A 186 -23.77 -7.16 -10.70
N THR A 187 -23.21 -6.27 -9.89
CA THR A 187 -23.91 -5.14 -9.25
C THR A 187 -23.42 -3.76 -9.72
N ALA A 188 -22.41 -3.67 -10.58
CA ALA A 188 -21.91 -2.37 -11.03
C ALA A 188 -22.75 -1.81 -12.18
N LYS A 189 -23.91 -1.24 -11.90
CA LYS A 189 -24.51 -0.20 -12.73
C LYS A 189 -23.82 1.14 -12.44
N ALA A 190 -22.58 1.28 -12.84
CA ALA A 190 -21.85 2.54 -12.71
C ALA A 190 -21.79 3.25 -14.05
N ARG A 191 -22.33 4.46 -14.13
CA ARG A 191 -21.97 5.42 -15.17
C ARG A 191 -20.53 5.87 -14.86
N ALA A 192 -19.58 5.48 -15.71
CA ALA A 192 -18.21 5.95 -15.62
C ALA A 192 -18.19 7.46 -15.90
N ALA A 193 -17.89 8.26 -14.90
CA ALA A 193 -17.40 9.62 -15.13
C ALA A 193 -15.96 9.54 -15.67
N PRO A 194 -15.58 10.36 -16.66
CA PRO A 194 -14.23 10.32 -17.21
C PRO A 194 -13.23 10.78 -16.16
N TRP A 195 -12.27 9.94 -15.84
CA TRP A 195 -11.22 10.12 -14.82
C TRP A 195 -10.19 11.23 -15.13
N TRP A 196 -10.27 11.89 -16.26
CA TRP A 196 -9.33 12.93 -16.72
C TRP A 196 -9.76 14.39 -16.42
N ARG A 197 -10.85 14.61 -15.67
CA ARG A 197 -11.21 15.93 -15.18
C ARG A 197 -10.58 16.23 -13.82
N TRP A 198 -9.28 16.38 -13.78
CA TRP A 198 -8.61 17.10 -12.73
C TRP A 198 -8.05 18.38 -13.32
N SER A 199 -8.83 19.43 -13.29
CA SER A 199 -8.34 20.79 -13.48
C SER A 199 -7.84 21.33 -12.15
N ALA A 200 -6.70 22.02 -12.25
CA ALA A 200 -5.87 22.66 -11.23
C ALA A 200 -6.60 23.27 -10.03
#